data_c2d5e07de291eecee3188fde0f7dd546
#
_entry.id   c2d5e07de291eecee3188fde0f7dd546
#
_cell.length_a   1.000
_cell.length_b   1.000
_cell.length_c   1.000
_cell.angle_alpha   90.00
_cell.angle_beta   90.00
_cell.angle_gamma   90.00
#
_symmetry.space_group_name_H-M   'P 1'
#
loop_
_entity.id
_entity.type
_entity.pdbx_description
1 polymer ?
#
loop_
_entity_poly.entity_id
_entity_poly.type
_entity_poly.pdbx_seq_one_letter_code
_entity_poly.pdbx_strand_id
1 'polypeptide(L)'
;MSEFEKYAKGFRGIGSMTLHDYISTQAAYVSPTIIEERQLNIATMDVFSRLMMDRIIFLGAPINDDVANIIQAQLLFLESVDPDKDIQIYVNSPGGSVSAGLGIYDTMQLISCDVATTCTGMAASMGAVLLAAGARGKRSALPHSRVMIHQPLGGAQGQACLLYTSP
;
A
#
# COMPACT_ATOMS: atom_id res chain seq x y z
N MET A 1 -21.60 -8.11 -17.40
CA MET A 1 -21.23 -6.70 -17.20
C MET A 1 -21.75 -6.29 -15.83
N SER A 2 -20.86 -5.96 -14.90
CA SER A 2 -21.24 -5.58 -13.54
C SER A 2 -21.99 -4.24 -13.52
N GLU A 3 -22.74 -3.96 -12.44
CA GLU A 3 -23.42 -2.65 -12.27
C GLU A 3 -22.40 -1.51 -12.26
N PHE A 4 -21.20 -1.76 -11.74
CA PHE A 4 -20.08 -0.82 -11.77
C PHE A 4 -19.60 -0.51 -13.20
N GLU A 5 -19.48 -1.52 -14.07
CA GLU A 5 -19.09 -1.28 -15.48
C GLU A 5 -20.16 -0.47 -16.24
N LYS A 6 -21.43 -0.68 -15.96
CA LYS A 6 -22.53 0.12 -16.52
C LYS A 6 -22.45 1.56 -16.06
N TYR A 7 -22.21 1.78 -14.77
CA TYR A 7 -22.05 3.12 -14.18
C TYR A 7 -20.83 3.85 -14.75
N ALA A 8 -19.67 3.20 -14.79
CA ALA A 8 -18.42 3.79 -15.27
C ALA A 8 -18.49 4.16 -16.76
N LYS A 9 -19.16 3.35 -17.62
CA LYS A 9 -19.38 3.66 -19.03
C LYS A 9 -20.37 4.82 -19.27
N GLY A 10 -21.29 5.06 -18.33
CA GLY A 10 -22.23 6.18 -18.36
C GLY A 10 -21.63 7.54 -17.99
N PHE A 11 -20.46 7.56 -17.34
CA PHE A 11 -19.81 8.80 -16.92
C PHE A 11 -18.92 9.35 -18.03
N ARG A 12 -19.25 10.52 -18.58
CA ARG A 12 -18.43 11.21 -19.58
C ARG A 12 -17.10 11.60 -18.96
N GLY A 13 -16.02 10.90 -19.33
CA GLY A 13 -14.65 11.24 -18.91
C GLY A 13 -13.74 10.08 -18.52
N ILE A 14 -14.28 8.88 -18.28
CA ILE A 14 -13.43 7.71 -18.04
C ILE A 14 -13.21 6.98 -19.36
N GLY A 15 -11.98 7.01 -19.88
CA GLY A 15 -11.60 6.27 -21.07
C GLY A 15 -11.75 4.76 -20.88
N SER A 16 -12.17 4.06 -21.93
CA SER A 16 -12.30 2.59 -21.89
C SER A 16 -10.99 1.87 -21.53
N MET A 17 -9.83 2.44 -21.86
CA MET A 17 -8.51 1.92 -21.47
C MET A 17 -8.27 2.09 -19.96
N THR A 18 -8.58 3.25 -19.40
CA THR A 18 -8.43 3.50 -17.96
C THR A 18 -9.31 2.55 -17.12
N LEU A 19 -10.53 2.27 -17.60
CA LEU A 19 -11.40 1.29 -16.95
C LEU A 19 -10.89 -0.13 -17.10
N HIS A 20 -10.33 -0.49 -18.25
CA HIS A 20 -9.74 -1.79 -18.52
C HIS A 20 -8.49 -2.01 -17.64
N ASP A 21 -7.62 -1.01 -17.53
CA ASP A 21 -6.42 -1.07 -16.70
C ASP A 21 -6.78 -1.19 -15.20
N TYR A 22 -7.79 -0.46 -14.75
CA TYR A 22 -8.31 -0.58 -13.38
C TYR A 22 -8.86 -1.98 -13.10
N ILE A 23 -9.68 -2.52 -14.00
CA ILE A 23 -10.25 -3.87 -13.88
C ILE A 23 -9.17 -4.94 -13.97
N SER A 24 -8.17 -4.79 -14.84
CA SER A 24 -7.06 -5.74 -14.98
C SER A 24 -6.13 -5.72 -13.76
N THR A 25 -5.89 -4.57 -13.18
CA THR A 25 -5.10 -4.43 -11.95
C THR A 25 -5.82 -5.08 -10.77
N GLN A 26 -7.13 -4.92 -10.66
CA GLN A 26 -7.94 -5.62 -9.65
C GLN A 26 -8.04 -7.13 -9.91
N ALA A 27 -8.15 -7.55 -11.17
CA ALA A 27 -8.24 -8.97 -11.54
C ALA A 27 -6.89 -9.72 -11.35
N ALA A 28 -5.76 -9.02 -11.37
CA ALA A 28 -4.45 -9.60 -11.07
C ALA A 28 -4.28 -9.91 -9.57
N TYR A 29 -5.10 -9.34 -8.72
CA TYR A 29 -5.11 -9.59 -7.28
C TYR A 29 -6.25 -10.56 -6.96
N VAL A 30 -5.93 -11.84 -6.85
CA VAL A 30 -6.89 -12.83 -6.35
C VAL A 30 -7.07 -12.58 -4.85
N SER A 31 -8.06 -11.78 -4.48
CA SER A 31 -8.44 -11.60 -3.08
C SER A 31 -9.41 -12.72 -2.69
N PRO A 32 -9.00 -13.67 -1.85
CA PRO A 32 -9.90 -14.71 -1.40
C PRO A 32 -11.03 -14.09 -0.57
N THR A 33 -12.26 -14.52 -0.87
CA THR A 33 -13.45 -14.09 -0.14
C THR A 33 -13.66 -14.99 1.07
N ILE A 34 -13.91 -14.39 2.23
CA ILE A 34 -14.26 -15.09 3.47
C ILE A 34 -15.72 -14.81 3.82
N ILE A 35 -16.35 -15.79 4.46
CA ILE A 35 -17.71 -15.67 5.02
C ILE A 35 -17.54 -15.64 6.54
N GLU A 36 -17.92 -14.55 7.18
CA GLU A 36 -17.94 -14.42 8.62
C GLU A 36 -19.38 -14.51 9.12
N GLU A 37 -19.69 -15.53 9.91
CA GLU A 37 -20.98 -15.66 10.58
C GLU A 37 -20.95 -14.78 11.85
N ARG A 38 -21.77 -13.74 11.87
CA ARG A 38 -22.08 -12.98 13.08
C ARG A 38 -23.47 -13.36 13.55
N GLN A 39 -23.73 -13.28 14.85
CA GLN A 39 -24.95 -13.78 15.50
C GLN A 39 -26.30 -13.37 14.84
N LEU A 40 -26.31 -12.43 13.91
CA LEU A 40 -27.52 -11.95 13.21
C LEU A 40 -27.34 -11.71 11.70
N ASN A 41 -26.12 -11.78 11.14
CA ASN A 41 -25.86 -11.53 9.72
C ASN A 41 -24.63 -12.28 9.21
N ILE A 42 -24.74 -12.82 8.00
CA ILE A 42 -23.60 -13.34 7.25
C ILE A 42 -23.00 -12.17 6.46
N ALA A 43 -21.74 -11.81 6.76
CA ALA A 43 -21.01 -10.80 6.01
C ALA A 43 -19.98 -11.48 5.09
N THR A 44 -20.04 -11.16 3.81
CA THR A 44 -19.02 -11.58 2.84
C THR A 44 -18.06 -10.44 2.65
N MET A 45 -16.75 -10.68 2.91
CA MET A 45 -15.71 -9.67 2.71
C MET A 45 -14.44 -10.33 2.16
N ASP A 46 -13.58 -9.55 1.55
CA ASP A 46 -12.25 -10.05 1.15
C ASP A 46 -11.30 -10.12 2.34
N VAL A 47 -10.25 -10.95 2.19
CA VAL A 47 -9.29 -11.20 3.28
C VAL A 47 -8.55 -9.93 3.70
N PHE A 48 -8.21 -9.02 2.76
CA PHE A 48 -7.50 -7.79 3.10
C PHE A 48 -8.38 -6.84 3.91
N SER A 49 -9.66 -6.73 3.56
CA SER A 49 -10.64 -5.97 4.35
C SER A 49 -10.79 -6.57 5.75
N ARG A 50 -10.79 -7.89 5.88
CA ARG A 50 -10.86 -8.56 7.19
C ARG A 50 -9.60 -8.29 8.03
N LEU A 51 -8.41 -8.37 7.43
CA LEU A 51 -7.15 -8.05 8.11
C LEU A 51 -7.11 -6.59 8.55
N MET A 52 -7.61 -5.67 7.72
CA MET A 52 -7.67 -4.25 8.05
C MET A 52 -8.56 -3.98 9.29
N MET A 53 -9.60 -4.76 9.53
CA MET A 53 -10.39 -4.67 10.77
C MET A 53 -9.55 -5.01 12.03
N ASP A 54 -8.53 -5.85 11.88
CA ASP A 54 -7.55 -6.15 12.93
C ASP A 54 -6.32 -5.22 12.88
N ARG A 55 -6.43 -4.11 12.14
CA ARG A 55 -5.38 -3.08 11.95
C ARG A 55 -4.12 -3.60 11.26
N ILE A 56 -4.29 -4.59 10.39
CA ILE A 56 -3.21 -5.22 9.62
C ILE A 56 -3.29 -4.76 8.18
N ILE A 57 -2.19 -4.20 7.69
CA ILE A 57 -1.97 -3.81 6.29
C ILE A 57 -0.91 -4.73 5.69
N PHE A 58 -1.13 -5.20 4.47
CA PHE A 58 -0.19 -6.05 3.76
C PHE A 58 0.38 -5.35 2.53
N LEU A 59 1.65 -4.98 2.58
CA LEU A 59 2.40 -4.42 1.45
C LEU A 59 3.13 -5.54 0.72
N GLY A 60 2.43 -6.24 -0.18
CA GLY A 60 2.89 -7.42 -0.91
C GLY A 60 3.18 -7.19 -2.40
N ALA A 61 3.38 -5.95 -2.82
CA ALA A 61 3.53 -5.58 -4.24
C ALA A 61 4.67 -4.59 -4.47
N PRO A 62 5.12 -4.39 -5.72
CA PRO A 62 5.94 -3.24 -6.08
C PRO A 62 5.23 -1.92 -5.74
N ILE A 63 6.00 -0.96 -5.23
CA ILE A 63 5.46 0.35 -4.81
C ILE A 63 5.30 1.25 -6.05
N ASN A 64 4.07 1.60 -6.34
CA ASN A 64 3.66 2.59 -7.34
C ASN A 64 2.64 3.55 -6.72
N ASP A 65 2.15 4.50 -7.48
CA ASP A 65 1.22 5.53 -6.98
C ASP A 65 -0.10 4.91 -6.50
N ASP A 66 -0.62 3.88 -7.18
CA ASP A 66 -1.88 3.22 -6.77
C ASP A 66 -1.73 2.51 -5.43
N VAL A 67 -0.65 1.72 -5.27
CA VAL A 67 -0.33 1.04 -4.00
C VAL A 67 -0.12 2.06 -2.89
N ALA A 68 0.59 3.15 -3.17
CA ALA A 68 0.83 4.21 -2.19
C ALA A 68 -0.48 4.87 -1.74
N ASN A 69 -1.35 5.22 -2.68
CA ASN A 69 -2.65 5.83 -2.36
C ASN A 69 -3.52 4.90 -1.49
N ILE A 70 -3.52 3.60 -1.79
CA ILE A 70 -4.27 2.61 -1.00
C ILE A 70 -3.72 2.52 0.43
N ILE A 71 -2.40 2.37 0.58
CA ILE A 71 -1.77 2.25 1.91
C ILE A 71 -1.98 3.52 2.74
N GLN A 72 -1.80 4.70 2.13
CA GLN A 72 -2.04 5.98 2.81
C GLN A 72 -3.49 6.11 3.26
N ALA A 73 -4.46 5.78 2.39
CA ALA A 73 -5.88 5.80 2.75
C ALA A 73 -6.20 4.84 3.91
N GLN A 74 -5.62 3.65 3.91
CA GLN A 74 -5.78 2.67 4.99
C GLN A 74 -5.18 3.17 6.31
N LEU A 75 -3.99 3.78 6.29
CA LEU A 75 -3.36 4.36 7.47
C LEU A 75 -4.22 5.47 8.09
N LEU A 76 -4.68 6.41 7.27
CA LEU A 76 -5.54 7.51 7.71
C LEU A 76 -6.90 7.02 8.24
N PHE A 77 -7.47 6.02 7.59
CA PHE A 77 -8.72 5.40 8.05
C PHE A 77 -8.54 4.73 9.42
N LEU A 78 -7.48 3.94 9.60
CA LEU A 78 -7.23 3.24 10.85
C LEU A 78 -6.93 4.22 11.99
N GLU A 79 -6.22 5.31 11.74
CA GLU A 79 -6.05 6.39 12.72
C GLU A 79 -7.39 7.00 13.13
N SER A 80 -8.27 7.29 12.15
CA SER A 80 -9.58 7.88 12.44
C SER A 80 -10.50 6.98 13.28
N VAL A 81 -10.31 5.66 13.19
CA VAL A 81 -11.08 4.67 13.96
C VAL A 81 -10.60 4.58 15.41
N ASP A 82 -9.28 4.53 15.63
CA ASP A 82 -8.70 4.43 16.97
C ASP A 82 -7.23 4.91 16.93
N PRO A 83 -6.95 6.13 17.36
CA PRO A 83 -5.60 6.71 17.31
C PRO A 83 -4.64 6.12 18.35
N ASP A 84 -5.13 5.42 19.35
CA ASP A 84 -4.32 4.91 20.47
C ASP A 84 -3.79 3.49 20.22
N LYS A 85 -4.25 2.83 19.16
CA LYS A 85 -3.82 1.47 18.86
C LYS A 85 -2.85 1.41 17.68
N ASP A 86 -1.85 0.54 17.83
CA ASP A 86 -0.86 0.28 16.79
C ASP A 86 -1.47 -0.18 15.47
N ILE A 87 -0.82 0.17 14.38
CA ILE A 87 -1.08 -0.38 13.03
C ILE A 87 0.07 -1.30 12.67
N GLN A 88 -0.25 -2.50 12.18
CA GLN A 88 0.75 -3.49 11.77
C GLN A 88 0.87 -3.52 10.25
N ILE A 89 2.06 -3.26 9.70
CA ILE A 89 2.36 -3.42 8.27
C ILE A 89 3.25 -4.64 8.06
N TYR A 90 2.78 -5.60 7.28
CA TYR A 90 3.59 -6.71 6.79
C TYR A 90 4.19 -6.33 5.43
N VAL A 91 5.51 -6.39 5.32
CA VAL A 91 6.25 -5.95 4.12
C VAL A 91 6.83 -7.16 3.39
N ASN A 92 6.40 -7.34 2.14
CA ASN A 92 6.96 -8.28 1.18
C ASN A 92 7.05 -7.60 -0.20
N SER A 93 7.96 -6.64 -0.34
CA SER A 93 8.02 -5.76 -1.51
C SER A 93 9.44 -5.64 -2.05
N PRO A 94 9.61 -5.67 -3.37
CA PRO A 94 10.89 -5.38 -4.02
C PRO A 94 11.24 -3.88 -4.00
N GLY A 95 10.36 -3.01 -3.45
CA GLY A 95 10.46 -1.57 -3.55
C GLY A 95 9.75 -1.03 -4.79
N GLY A 96 10.19 0.09 -5.33
CA GLY A 96 9.58 0.72 -6.49
C GLY A 96 9.78 2.23 -6.52
N SER A 97 8.74 2.99 -6.87
CA SER A 97 8.76 4.45 -6.98
C SER A 97 9.15 5.10 -5.64
N VAL A 98 10.20 5.92 -5.68
CA VAL A 98 10.68 6.63 -4.49
C VAL A 98 9.65 7.66 -4.03
N SER A 99 9.07 8.45 -4.93
CA SER A 99 8.07 9.46 -4.60
C SER A 99 6.82 8.85 -3.97
N ALA A 100 6.30 7.75 -4.56
CA ALA A 100 5.17 7.02 -4.01
C ALA A 100 5.48 6.45 -2.62
N GLY A 101 6.68 5.87 -2.42
CA GLY A 101 7.09 5.35 -1.14
C GLY A 101 7.31 6.43 -0.08
N LEU A 102 7.81 7.61 -0.46
CA LEU A 102 7.91 8.74 0.47
C LEU A 102 6.53 9.23 0.93
N GLY A 103 5.52 9.19 0.07
CA GLY A 103 4.13 9.49 0.48
C GLY A 103 3.62 8.54 1.57
N ILE A 104 3.92 7.23 1.45
CA ILE A 104 3.61 6.26 2.52
C ILE A 104 4.41 6.58 3.78
N TYR A 105 5.72 6.83 3.63
CA TYR A 105 6.62 7.16 4.75
C TYR A 105 6.10 8.37 5.54
N ASP A 106 5.81 9.46 4.85
CA ASP A 106 5.34 10.69 5.47
C ASP A 106 4.00 10.47 6.18
N THR A 107 3.10 9.67 5.59
CA THR A 107 1.82 9.32 6.24
C THR A 107 2.05 8.49 7.51
N MET A 108 3.00 7.53 7.49
CA MET A 108 3.36 6.77 8.70
C MET A 108 3.93 7.65 9.82
N GLN A 109 4.59 8.76 9.48
CA GLN A 109 5.13 9.71 10.46
C GLN A 109 4.09 10.75 10.90
N LEU A 110 3.08 11.02 10.07
CA LEU A 110 2.05 12.03 10.33
C LEU A 110 1.02 11.53 11.33
N ILE A 111 0.62 10.26 11.23
CA ILE A 111 -0.42 9.67 12.09
C ILE A 111 0.07 9.53 13.53
N SER A 112 -0.86 9.60 14.46
CA SER A 112 -0.58 9.49 15.91
C SER A 112 -0.31 8.05 16.36
N CYS A 113 -0.88 7.07 15.64
CA CYS A 113 -0.68 5.65 15.95
C CYS A 113 0.77 5.23 15.70
N ASP A 114 1.33 4.39 16.55
CA ASP A 114 2.57 3.70 16.24
C ASP A 114 2.35 2.70 15.09
N VAL A 115 3.21 2.76 14.10
CA VAL A 115 3.21 1.80 13.00
C VAL A 115 4.28 0.74 13.24
N ALA A 116 3.87 -0.47 13.53
CA ALA A 116 4.76 -1.62 13.62
C ALA A 116 4.98 -2.23 12.23
N THR A 117 6.20 -2.65 11.92
CA THR A 117 6.55 -3.21 10.61
C THR A 117 7.22 -4.57 10.74
N THR A 118 6.84 -5.51 9.88
CA THR A 118 7.41 -6.86 9.86
C THR A 118 7.74 -7.29 8.42
N CYS A 119 8.99 -7.59 8.15
CA CYS A 119 9.39 -8.19 6.87
C CYS A 119 9.04 -9.68 6.81
N THR A 120 8.24 -10.10 5.80
CA THR A 120 7.76 -11.49 5.67
C THR A 120 8.32 -12.26 4.48
N GLY A 121 9.17 -11.69 3.69
CA GLY A 121 9.80 -12.33 2.53
C GLY A 121 10.95 -11.48 2.07
N MET A 122 10.63 -10.34 1.49
CA MET A 122 11.64 -9.39 1.06
C MET A 122 11.19 -7.95 1.34
N ALA A 123 12.11 -7.16 1.88
CA ALA A 123 11.97 -5.72 1.93
C ALA A 123 13.18 -5.10 1.22
N ALA A 124 13.02 -4.73 -0.05
CA ALA A 124 14.10 -4.23 -0.86
C ALA A 124 13.90 -2.77 -1.25
N SER A 125 15.00 -2.01 -1.38
CA SER A 125 14.99 -0.62 -1.84
C SER A 125 13.99 0.22 -1.01
N MET A 126 13.00 0.83 -1.65
CA MET A 126 11.96 1.61 -0.96
C MET A 126 11.16 0.77 0.06
N GLY A 127 10.99 -0.54 -0.16
CA GLY A 127 10.41 -1.46 0.83
C GLY A 127 11.23 -1.57 2.11
N ALA A 128 12.58 -1.53 2.01
CA ALA A 128 13.47 -1.51 3.18
C ALA A 128 13.37 -0.18 3.94
N VAL A 129 13.17 0.93 3.23
CA VAL A 129 12.95 2.25 3.85
C VAL A 129 11.66 2.23 4.67
N LEU A 130 10.57 1.71 4.10
CA LEU A 130 9.28 1.61 4.81
C LEU A 130 9.35 0.63 5.99
N LEU A 131 10.08 -0.48 5.88
CA LEU A 131 10.35 -1.35 7.03
C LEU A 131 11.08 -0.60 8.15
N ALA A 132 12.08 0.19 7.80
CA ALA A 132 12.85 0.98 8.75
C ALA A 132 12.08 2.17 9.34
N ALA A 133 11.03 2.63 8.64
CA ALA A 133 10.14 3.72 9.07
C ALA A 133 9.22 3.35 10.23
N GLY A 134 9.08 2.06 10.53
CA GLY A 134 8.29 1.58 11.67
C GLY A 134 8.74 2.16 13.00
N ALA A 135 7.86 2.23 13.97
CA ALA A 135 8.12 2.78 15.29
C ALA A 135 9.27 2.06 15.99
N ARG A 136 10.02 2.80 16.81
CA ARG A 136 11.19 2.27 17.51
C ARG A 136 10.79 1.08 18.41
N GLY A 137 11.47 -0.05 18.24
CA GLY A 137 11.19 -1.28 18.98
C GLY A 137 10.04 -2.12 18.42
N LYS A 138 9.35 -1.63 17.37
CA LYS A 138 8.22 -2.32 16.73
C LYS A 138 8.54 -2.74 15.29
N ARG A 139 9.83 -2.88 14.97
CA ARG A 139 10.32 -3.35 13.66
C ARG A 139 10.87 -4.75 13.78
N SER A 140 10.46 -5.64 12.89
CA SER A 140 10.87 -7.05 12.92
C SER A 140 11.06 -7.62 11.52
N ALA A 141 11.71 -8.77 11.44
CA ALA A 141 11.88 -9.53 10.23
C ALA A 141 11.82 -11.02 10.55
N LEU A 142 11.13 -11.80 9.72
CA LEU A 142 11.07 -13.24 9.90
C LEU A 142 12.44 -13.89 9.58
N PRO A 143 12.77 -15.05 10.15
CA PRO A 143 14.12 -15.64 10.06
C PRO A 143 14.63 -15.87 8.64
N HIS A 144 13.75 -16.10 7.68
CA HIS A 144 14.11 -16.35 6.28
C HIS A 144 13.84 -15.15 5.36
N SER A 145 13.43 -14.02 5.92
CA SER A 145 13.20 -12.80 5.13
C SER A 145 14.52 -12.11 4.78
N ARG A 146 14.48 -11.30 3.73
CA ARG A 146 15.64 -10.56 3.22
C ARG A 146 15.35 -9.07 3.27
N VAL A 147 16.29 -8.32 3.80
CA VAL A 147 16.29 -6.85 3.75
C VAL A 147 17.45 -6.40 2.87
N MET A 148 17.16 -5.60 1.84
CA MET A 148 18.16 -5.15 0.88
C MET A 148 18.05 -3.65 0.65
N ILE A 149 19.16 -2.97 0.79
CA ILE A 149 19.33 -1.56 0.43
C ILE A 149 20.36 -1.48 -0.70
N HIS A 150 20.07 -0.68 -1.71
CA HIS A 150 20.99 -0.36 -2.79
C HIS A 150 20.83 1.12 -3.15
N GLN A 151 21.85 1.66 -3.85
CA GLN A 151 21.76 3.02 -4.36
C GLN A 151 20.58 3.17 -5.34
N PRO A 152 19.92 4.33 -5.38
CA PRO A 152 18.81 4.55 -6.30
C PRO A 152 19.26 4.37 -7.75
N LEU A 153 18.42 3.67 -8.53
CA LEU A 153 18.50 3.64 -9.98
C LEU A 153 17.53 4.71 -10.48
N GLY A 154 18.01 5.68 -11.23
CA GLY A 154 17.15 6.76 -11.70
C GLY A 154 17.70 7.43 -12.95
N GLY A 155 16.80 8.09 -13.67
CA GLY A 155 17.07 9.04 -14.73
C GLY A 155 16.28 10.32 -14.46
N ALA A 156 16.78 11.45 -14.92
CA ALA A 156 16.06 12.71 -14.85
C ALA A 156 15.51 13.05 -16.26
N GLN A 157 14.22 13.40 -16.33
CA GLN A 157 13.60 13.98 -17.50
C GLN A 157 13.07 15.36 -17.14
N GLY A 158 13.40 16.37 -17.95
CA GLY A 158 12.93 17.73 -17.71
C GLY A 158 13.52 18.70 -18.73
N GLN A 159 13.12 19.96 -18.63
CA GLN A 159 13.74 21.02 -19.38
C GLN A 159 15.22 21.17 -18.97
N ALA A 160 16.11 21.44 -19.92
CA ALA A 160 17.54 21.51 -19.68
C ALA A 160 17.93 22.44 -18.50
N CYS A 161 17.20 23.56 -18.35
CA CYS A 161 17.39 24.49 -17.24
C CYS A 161 17.12 23.88 -15.85
N LEU A 162 16.19 22.92 -15.74
CA LEU A 162 15.85 22.24 -14.48
C LEU A 162 16.84 21.13 -14.15
N LEU A 163 17.49 20.53 -15.16
CA LEU A 163 18.48 19.47 -14.97
C LEU A 163 19.84 20.00 -14.48
N TYR A 164 20.15 21.27 -14.78
CA TYR A 164 21.42 21.90 -14.38
C TYR A 164 21.39 22.64 -13.05
N THR A 165 20.23 22.85 -12.44
CA THR A 165 20.08 23.63 -11.20
C THR A 165 19.90 22.78 -9.93
N SER A 166 19.91 21.45 -10.05
CA SER A 166 19.95 20.58 -8.87
C SER A 166 21.42 20.42 -8.40
N PRO A 167 21.73 20.78 -7.15
CA PRO A 167 23.04 20.54 -6.56
C PRO A 167 23.35 19.06 -6.43
#